data_1a58d3e393a54e69f080035dd6e18db1
#
_entry.id   1a58d3e393a54e69f080035dd6e18db1
#
_cell.length_a   1.000
_cell.length_b   1.000
_cell.length_c   1.000
_cell.angle_alpha   90.00
_cell.angle_beta   90.00
_cell.angle_gamma   90.00
#
_symmetry.space_group_name_H-M   'P 1'
#
loop_
_entity.id
_entity.type
_entity.pdbx_description
1 polymer ?
#
loop_
_entity_poly.entity_id
_entity_poly.type
_entity_poly.pdbx_seq_one_letter_code
_entity_poly.pdbx_strand_id
1 'polypeptide(L)'
;MQDIPPDQSLIEYPSKFPIKVMGLNADGFVHAITRIAAQFDPGFDAASVELRPSKGDKYLGVTITVTATSRAQLDELYRTLSTHPMVKMV
;
A
#
# COMPACT_ATOMS: atom_id res chain seq x y z
N MET A 1 7.32 -22.27 18.40
CA MET A 1 7.76 -21.28 17.44
C MET A 1 8.46 -20.14 18.15
N GLN A 2 9.54 -19.68 17.61
CA GLN A 2 10.31 -18.63 18.24
C GLN A 2 9.80 -17.27 17.81
N ASP A 3 9.57 -16.41 18.79
CA ASP A 3 9.18 -15.04 18.51
C ASP A 3 10.41 -14.23 18.09
N ILE A 4 10.25 -13.46 17.03
CA ILE A 4 11.30 -12.58 16.55
C ILE A 4 10.93 -11.15 16.96
N PRO A 5 11.73 -10.50 17.80
CA PRO A 5 11.46 -9.11 18.18
C PRO A 5 11.42 -8.22 16.95
N PRO A 6 10.62 -7.13 16.97
CA PRO A 6 10.51 -6.24 15.81
C PRO A 6 11.85 -5.67 15.33
N ASP A 7 12.78 -5.41 16.23
CA ASP A 7 14.10 -4.90 15.89
C ASP A 7 15.03 -5.97 15.32
N GLN A 8 14.64 -7.23 15.43
CA GLN A 8 15.38 -8.36 14.89
C GLN A 8 14.59 -9.11 13.84
N SER A 9 13.55 -8.49 13.29
CA SER A 9 12.75 -9.13 12.27
C SER A 9 13.61 -9.43 11.05
N LEU A 10 13.18 -10.42 10.25
CA LEU A 10 13.89 -10.80 9.05
C LEU A 10 13.73 -9.80 7.92
N ILE A 11 12.96 -8.74 8.15
CA ILE A 11 12.77 -7.69 7.16
C ILE A 11 14.04 -6.84 7.08
N GLU A 12 14.61 -6.80 5.90
CA GLU A 12 15.77 -5.96 5.64
C GLU A 12 15.34 -4.76 4.81
N TYR A 13 15.86 -3.59 5.16
CA TYR A 13 15.56 -2.37 4.43
C TYR A 13 16.79 -1.93 3.63
N PRO A 14 16.61 -1.40 2.42
CA PRO A 14 15.33 -1.25 1.73
C PRO A 14 14.84 -2.57 1.16
N SER A 15 13.52 -2.74 1.09
CA SER A 15 12.96 -3.91 0.44
C SER A 15 11.59 -3.59 -0.15
N LYS A 16 11.14 -4.43 -1.07
CA LYS A 16 9.86 -4.25 -1.74
C LYS A 16 8.73 -4.83 -0.90
N PHE A 17 7.69 -4.05 -0.73
CA PHE A 17 6.50 -4.47 0.02
C PHE A 17 5.25 -4.28 -0.83
N PRO A 18 4.52 -5.37 -1.13
CA PRO A 18 3.21 -5.25 -1.73
C PRO A 18 2.18 -4.90 -0.66
N ILE A 19 1.38 -3.89 -0.92
CA ILE A 19 0.34 -3.44 -0.01
C ILE A 19 -0.98 -3.44 -0.77
N LYS A 20 -1.96 -4.19 -0.24
CA LYS A 20 -3.28 -4.25 -0.85
C LYS A 20 -4.19 -3.23 -0.19
N VAL A 21 -4.79 -2.37 -1.00
CA VAL A 21 -5.70 -1.34 -0.55
C VAL A 21 -7.05 -1.59 -1.22
N MET A 22 -8.12 -1.60 -0.43
CA MET A 22 -9.46 -1.78 -0.97
C MET A 22 -10.31 -0.55 -0.69
N GLY A 23 -11.04 -0.11 -1.71
CA GLY A 23 -11.95 1.01 -1.58
C GLY A 23 -13.06 0.94 -2.60
N LEU A 24 -13.88 1.97 -2.65
CA LEU A 24 -14.94 2.05 -3.63
C LEU A 24 -14.33 2.17 -5.04
N ASN A 25 -14.93 1.46 -5.99
CA ASN A 25 -14.50 1.53 -7.39
C ASN A 25 -15.06 2.80 -8.01
N ALA A 26 -14.42 3.91 -7.69
CA ALA A 26 -14.84 5.24 -8.11
C ALA A 26 -13.72 5.92 -8.86
N ASP A 27 -14.08 6.92 -9.66
CA ASP A 27 -13.11 7.69 -10.40
C ASP A 27 -12.11 8.33 -9.44
N GLY A 28 -10.83 8.27 -9.81
CA GLY A 28 -9.78 8.89 -9.02
C GLY A 28 -9.22 8.03 -7.89
N PHE A 29 -9.84 6.88 -7.59
CA PHE A 29 -9.35 6.03 -6.50
C PHE A 29 -7.93 5.53 -6.77
N VAL A 30 -7.72 4.92 -7.95
CA VAL A 30 -6.38 4.41 -8.32
C VAL A 30 -5.37 5.54 -8.32
N HIS A 31 -5.75 6.69 -8.88
CA HIS A 31 -4.87 7.84 -8.94
C HIS A 31 -4.48 8.33 -7.53
N ALA A 32 -5.46 8.38 -6.61
CA ALA A 32 -5.19 8.79 -5.24
C ALA A 32 -4.20 7.86 -4.55
N ILE A 33 -4.39 6.54 -4.73
CA ILE A 33 -3.52 5.56 -4.10
C ILE A 33 -2.11 5.60 -4.69
N THR A 34 -2.00 5.73 -6.02
CA THR A 34 -0.69 5.81 -6.66
C THR A 34 0.05 7.09 -6.28
N ARG A 35 -0.65 8.19 -6.09
CA ARG A 35 -0.03 9.44 -5.62
C ARG A 35 0.54 9.27 -4.21
N ILE A 36 -0.21 8.61 -3.34
CA ILE A 36 0.28 8.34 -1.98
C ILE A 36 1.52 7.45 -2.04
N ALA A 37 1.49 6.39 -2.85
CA ALA A 37 2.64 5.50 -3.00
C ALA A 37 3.88 6.27 -3.47
N ALA A 38 3.72 7.13 -4.46
CA ALA A 38 4.83 7.92 -5.00
C ALA A 38 5.36 8.94 -3.99
N GLN A 39 4.49 9.41 -3.11
CA GLN A 39 4.89 10.35 -2.07
C GLN A 39 5.85 9.70 -1.06
N PHE A 40 5.62 8.44 -0.74
CA PHE A 40 6.46 7.70 0.21
C PHE A 40 7.63 7.00 -0.47
N ASP A 41 7.51 6.71 -1.75
CA ASP A 41 8.55 6.04 -2.53
C ASP A 41 8.74 6.80 -3.84
N PRO A 42 9.74 7.69 -3.93
CA PRO A 42 9.97 8.46 -5.15
C PRO A 42 10.26 7.59 -6.38
N GLY A 43 10.73 6.38 -6.17
CA GLY A 43 10.96 5.43 -7.26
C GLY A 43 9.78 4.53 -7.56
N PHE A 44 8.60 4.82 -7.01
CA PHE A 44 7.42 4.00 -7.22
C PHE A 44 7.07 3.90 -8.71
N ASP A 45 6.84 2.67 -9.17
CA ASP A 45 6.48 2.39 -10.56
C ASP A 45 4.97 2.18 -10.65
N ALA A 46 4.28 3.16 -11.22
CA ALA A 46 2.82 3.08 -11.38
C ALA A 46 2.40 1.93 -12.30
N ALA A 47 3.29 1.48 -13.18
CA ALA A 47 3.00 0.34 -14.07
C ALA A 47 2.96 -0.99 -13.31
N SER A 48 3.52 -1.04 -12.09
CA SER A 48 3.52 -2.25 -11.29
C SER A 48 2.22 -2.44 -10.49
N VAL A 49 1.30 -1.48 -10.55
CA VAL A 49 0.05 -1.55 -9.80
C VAL A 49 -0.83 -2.66 -10.34
N GLU A 50 -1.38 -3.46 -9.44
CA GLU A 50 -2.33 -4.50 -9.80
C GLU A 50 -3.71 -4.11 -9.33
N LEU A 51 -4.71 -4.30 -10.19
CA LEU A 51 -6.09 -3.95 -9.92
C LEU A 51 -6.94 -5.21 -9.91
N ARG A 52 -7.80 -5.34 -8.90
CA ARG A 52 -8.71 -6.47 -8.80
C ARG A 52 -10.10 -5.97 -8.40
N PRO A 53 -11.03 -5.83 -9.35
CA PRO A 53 -12.40 -5.46 -9.03
C PRO A 53 -13.08 -6.55 -8.21
N SER A 54 -13.96 -6.15 -7.31
CA SER A 54 -14.79 -7.09 -6.59
C SER A 54 -15.95 -7.54 -7.49
N LYS A 55 -16.63 -8.58 -7.02
CA LYS A 55 -17.84 -9.05 -7.70
C LYS A 55 -18.85 -7.90 -7.76
N GLY A 56 -19.34 -7.60 -8.97
CA GLY A 56 -20.25 -6.48 -9.19
C GLY A 56 -19.57 -5.14 -9.33
N ASP A 57 -18.25 -5.09 -9.33
CA ASP A 57 -17.45 -3.88 -9.56
C ASP A 57 -17.73 -2.75 -8.57
N LYS A 58 -18.28 -3.06 -7.40
CA LYS A 58 -18.57 -2.03 -6.40
C LYS A 58 -17.29 -1.58 -5.68
N TYR A 59 -16.40 -2.51 -5.43
CA TYR A 59 -15.12 -2.24 -4.75
C TYR A 59 -13.97 -2.58 -5.67
N LEU A 60 -12.84 -1.93 -5.42
CA LEU A 60 -11.63 -2.16 -6.19
C LEU A 60 -10.47 -2.40 -5.22
N GLY A 61 -9.77 -3.50 -5.43
CA GLY A 61 -8.51 -3.77 -4.75
C GLY A 61 -7.37 -3.23 -5.58
N VAL A 62 -6.52 -2.44 -4.97
CA VAL A 62 -5.32 -1.88 -5.61
C VAL A 62 -4.12 -2.39 -4.85
N THR A 63 -3.25 -3.12 -5.52
CA THR A 63 -2.01 -3.58 -4.92
C THR A 63 -0.88 -2.69 -5.41
N ILE A 64 -0.24 -2.00 -4.48
CA ILE A 64 0.92 -1.17 -4.75
C ILE A 64 2.15 -1.86 -4.17
N THR A 65 3.25 -1.84 -4.91
CA THR A 65 4.53 -2.37 -4.42
C THR A 65 5.46 -1.18 -4.21
N VAL A 66 5.80 -0.93 -2.96
CA VAL A 66 6.66 0.21 -2.61
C VAL A 66 7.98 -0.29 -2.06
N THR A 67 9.01 0.52 -2.23
CA THR A 67 10.31 0.27 -1.60
C THR A 67 10.27 0.86 -0.20
N ALA A 68 10.26 -0.01 0.79
CA ALA A 68 10.26 0.41 2.18
C ALA A 68 11.69 0.65 2.62
N THR A 69 11.95 1.80 3.22
CA THR A 69 13.27 2.18 3.71
C THR A 69 13.38 2.07 5.22
N SER A 70 12.23 2.01 5.91
CA SER A 70 12.20 1.86 7.35
C SER A 70 10.79 1.46 7.79
N ARG A 71 10.69 0.95 9.01
CA ARG A 71 9.40 0.63 9.59
C ARG A 71 8.56 1.89 9.80
N ALA A 72 9.22 2.98 10.22
CA ALA A 72 8.51 4.25 10.42
C ALA A 72 7.85 4.73 9.12
N GLN A 73 8.54 4.59 8.00
CA GLN A 73 7.98 4.93 6.70
C GLN A 73 6.74 4.10 6.39
N LEU A 74 6.80 2.79 6.63
CA LEU A 74 5.66 1.90 6.40
C LEU A 74 4.48 2.27 7.29
N ASP A 75 4.73 2.56 8.56
CA ASP A 75 3.67 2.94 9.49
C ASP A 75 2.95 4.20 9.03
N GLU A 76 3.70 5.20 8.57
CA GLU A 76 3.12 6.42 8.04
C GLU A 76 2.34 6.17 6.76
N LEU A 77 2.85 5.31 5.89
CA LEU A 77 2.15 4.95 4.66
C LEU A 77 0.83 4.26 4.98
N TYR A 78 0.83 3.29 5.88
CA TYR A 78 -0.40 2.61 6.29
C TYR A 78 -1.39 3.57 6.91
N ARG A 79 -0.92 4.50 7.74
CA ARG A 79 -1.78 5.51 8.35
C ARG A 79 -2.41 6.40 7.28
N THR A 80 -1.60 6.87 6.34
CA THR A 80 -2.09 7.74 5.27
C THR A 80 -3.13 7.02 4.42
N LEU A 81 -2.89 5.75 4.09
CA LEU A 81 -3.84 4.97 3.32
C LEU A 81 -5.12 4.73 4.11
N SER A 82 -5.01 4.30 5.36
CA SER A 82 -6.18 3.91 6.14
C SER A 82 -7.07 5.10 6.53
N THR A 83 -6.52 6.30 6.54
CA THR A 83 -7.31 7.50 6.85
C THR A 83 -7.86 8.19 5.61
N HIS A 84 -7.51 7.71 4.42
CA HIS A 84 -8.03 8.30 3.18
C HIS A 84 -9.53 7.99 3.06
N PRO A 85 -10.36 9.00 2.71
CA PRO A 85 -11.81 8.81 2.68
C PRO A 85 -12.28 7.76 1.70
N MET A 86 -11.54 7.49 0.63
CA MET A 86 -11.92 6.49 -0.37
C MET A 86 -11.49 5.07 0.02
N VAL A 87 -10.65 4.93 1.02
CA VAL A 87 -10.12 3.62 1.43
C VAL A 87 -11.04 2.99 2.46
N LYS A 88 -11.40 1.72 2.22
CA LYS A 88 -12.23 0.93 3.14
C LYS A 88 -11.39 -0.01 3.98
N MET A 89 -10.30 -0.53 3.39
CA MET A 89 -9.45 -1.51 4.06
C MET A 89 -8.05 -1.46 3.47
N VAL A 90 -7.07 -1.66 4.31
CA VAL A 90 -5.68 -1.79 3.89
C VAL A 90 -5.15 -3.14 4.27
#